data_5d1a989306670dbc19841e495a0504bf
#
_entry.id   5d1a989306670dbc19841e495a0504bf
#
_cell.length_a   1.000
_cell.length_b   1.000
_cell.length_c   1.000
_cell.angle_alpha   90.00
_cell.angle_beta   90.00
_cell.angle_gamma   90.00
#
_symmetry.space_group_name_H-M   'P 1'
#
loop_
_entity.id
_entity.type
_entity.pdbx_description
1 polymer ?
#
loop_
_entity_poly.entity_id
_entity_poly.type
_entity_poly.pdbx_seq_one_letter_code
_entity_poly.pdbx_strand_id
1 'polypeptide(L)'
;SKIESRDQKSASMLNQMYAEGNIELTKAVVEDIFHISIPYYVVVDESAFKKTSDVLGSQQFYVEKNMEHVDAETGSKDIDLRRGYQNLDSDNALAYLRYTDENNDNFGRVQRQERFLKLWVDREQDTWFITKAWHIWRLWSHYESNISTWDAIKLMRSIGQMEKDHIHFYILPGEKEKINDVVYWHVNPTEAQRLVGITMGTLAPEDLSQ
;
A
#
# COMPACT_ATOMS: atom_id res chain seq x y z
N SER A 1 1.81 -7.74 30.31
CA SER A 1 2.95 -6.86 30.76
C SER A 1 3.73 -6.22 29.60
N LYS A 2 3.48 -6.60 28.32
CA LYS A 2 4.08 -5.93 27.17
C LYS A 2 3.32 -4.66 26.72
N ILE A 3 2.19 -4.38 27.32
CA ILE A 3 1.33 -3.23 27.00
C ILE A 3 1.77 -1.96 27.76
N GLU A 4 2.39 -2.10 28.90
CA GLU A 4 2.84 -0.96 29.71
C GLU A 4 4.06 -0.21 29.16
N SER A 5 4.76 -0.76 28.15
CA SER A 5 5.84 -0.05 27.48
C SER A 5 5.35 0.86 26.33
N ARG A 6 4.05 0.93 26.06
CA ARG A 6 3.46 1.75 24.99
C ARG A 6 3.43 3.24 25.32
N ASP A 7 3.27 3.61 26.58
CA ASP A 7 3.11 5.01 27.00
C ASP A 7 4.41 5.83 27.03
N GLN A 8 5.55 5.23 26.78
CA GLN A 8 6.86 5.91 26.80
C GLN A 8 7.67 5.81 25.50
N LYS A 9 7.21 5.11 24.50
CA LYS A 9 7.90 5.10 23.19
C LYS A 9 7.40 6.26 22.35
N SER A 10 8.30 7.24 22.17
CA SER A 10 8.33 8.21 21.10
C SER A 10 7.64 7.69 19.84
N ALA A 11 6.88 8.56 19.15
CA ALA A 11 6.19 8.29 17.90
C ALA A 11 6.99 7.36 16.97
N SER A 12 6.65 6.07 17.00
CA SER A 12 7.28 5.08 16.11
C SER A 12 6.47 5.03 14.84
N MET A 13 7.14 5.02 13.70
CA MET A 13 6.46 4.84 12.42
C MET A 13 5.84 3.45 12.36
N LEU A 14 4.65 3.33 11.80
CA LEU A 14 3.98 2.03 11.59
C LEU A 14 4.86 1.02 10.85
N ASN A 15 5.70 1.48 9.91
CA ASN A 15 6.66 0.62 9.20
C ASN A 15 7.75 0.05 10.11
N GLN A 16 8.10 0.70 11.22
CA GLN A 16 9.05 0.17 12.20
C GLN A 16 8.44 -1.02 12.97
N MET A 17 7.13 -1.06 13.13
CA MET A 17 6.45 -2.18 13.78
C MET A 17 6.65 -3.48 13.01
N TYR A 18 6.69 -3.42 11.68
CA TYR A 18 7.00 -4.59 10.86
C TYR A 18 8.45 -5.08 11.10
N ALA A 19 9.41 -4.18 11.18
CA ALA A 19 10.81 -4.53 11.44
C ALA A 19 11.03 -5.10 12.86
N GLU A 20 10.24 -4.67 13.86
CA GLU A 20 10.37 -5.11 15.25
C GLU A 20 9.63 -6.42 15.56
N GLY A 21 8.51 -6.68 14.94
CA GLY A 21 7.62 -7.80 15.29
C GLY A 21 6.82 -8.38 14.12
N ASN A 22 7.29 -8.15 12.88
CA ASN A 22 6.69 -8.65 11.66
C ASN A 22 5.23 -8.21 11.50
N ILE A 23 4.48 -8.94 10.67
CA ILE A 23 3.09 -8.64 10.34
C ILE A 23 2.15 -8.71 11.56
N GLU A 24 2.43 -9.59 12.52
CA GLU A 24 1.57 -9.78 13.70
C GLU A 24 1.56 -8.52 14.59
N LEU A 25 2.73 -7.90 14.82
CA LEU A 25 2.80 -6.65 15.58
C LEU A 25 2.17 -5.49 14.80
N THR A 26 2.46 -5.39 13.50
CA THR A 26 1.88 -4.36 12.63
C THR A 26 0.35 -4.44 12.63
N LYS A 27 -0.19 -5.65 12.45
CA LYS A 27 -1.62 -5.93 12.49
C LYS A 27 -2.24 -5.53 13.83
N ALA A 28 -1.64 -5.96 14.94
CA ALA A 28 -2.14 -5.65 16.29
C ALA A 28 -2.18 -4.13 16.54
N VAL A 29 -1.17 -3.39 16.07
CA VAL A 29 -1.14 -1.93 16.20
C VAL A 29 -2.23 -1.27 15.36
N VAL A 30 -2.45 -1.72 14.12
CA VAL A 30 -3.51 -1.19 13.25
C VAL A 30 -4.89 -1.50 13.83
N GLU A 31 -5.13 -2.73 14.31
CA GLU A 31 -6.38 -3.13 14.96
C GLU A 31 -6.68 -2.27 16.19
N ASP A 32 -5.65 -1.95 16.99
CA ASP A 32 -5.74 -1.12 18.18
C ASP A 32 -6.04 0.36 17.84
N ILE A 33 -5.36 0.92 16.85
CA ILE A 33 -5.55 2.31 16.42
C ILE A 33 -6.97 2.55 15.88
N PHE A 34 -7.47 1.63 15.06
CA PHE A 34 -8.74 1.81 14.34
C PHE A 34 -9.92 1.09 14.99
N HIS A 35 -9.69 0.33 16.06
CA HIS A 35 -10.72 -0.49 16.73
C HIS A 35 -11.46 -1.44 15.77
N ILE A 36 -10.71 -2.04 14.86
CA ILE A 36 -11.21 -3.01 13.87
C ILE A 36 -10.55 -4.37 14.08
N SER A 37 -11.13 -5.41 13.51
CA SER A 37 -10.51 -6.72 13.40
C SER A 37 -10.03 -6.95 11.98
N ILE A 38 -8.76 -7.36 11.82
CA ILE A 38 -8.14 -7.67 10.55
C ILE A 38 -7.89 -9.18 10.48
N PRO A 39 -8.84 -9.99 9.97
CA PRO A 39 -8.70 -11.44 9.97
C PRO A 39 -7.65 -11.93 8.96
N TYR A 40 -7.39 -11.15 7.92
CA TYR A 40 -6.52 -11.55 6.80
C TYR A 40 -5.44 -10.51 6.52
N TYR A 41 -4.29 -11.00 6.06
CA TYR A 41 -3.22 -10.14 5.58
C TYR A 41 -2.52 -10.74 4.35
N VAL A 42 -1.90 -9.88 3.58
CA VAL A 42 -0.98 -10.23 2.49
C VAL A 42 0.22 -9.30 2.57
N VAL A 43 1.41 -9.87 2.68
CA VAL A 43 2.67 -9.14 2.61
C VAL A 43 3.22 -9.25 1.20
N VAL A 44 3.55 -8.11 0.62
CA VAL A 44 4.11 -7.99 -0.73
C VAL A 44 5.51 -7.42 -0.61
N ASP A 45 6.52 -8.26 -0.71
CA ASP A 45 7.91 -7.82 -0.81
C ASP A 45 8.28 -7.40 -2.24
N GLU A 46 9.48 -6.88 -2.43
CA GLU A 46 9.95 -6.44 -3.75
C GLU A 46 9.98 -7.59 -4.78
N SER A 47 10.32 -8.81 -4.35
CA SER A 47 10.36 -9.98 -5.22
C SER A 47 8.96 -10.38 -5.67
N ALA A 48 8.01 -10.43 -4.75
CA ALA A 48 6.60 -10.70 -5.05
C ALA A 48 6.01 -9.62 -5.96
N PHE A 49 6.33 -8.33 -5.68
CA PHE A 49 5.91 -7.22 -6.53
C PHE A 49 6.43 -7.37 -7.97
N LYS A 50 7.73 -7.62 -8.16
CA LYS A 50 8.34 -7.79 -9.48
C LYS A 50 7.70 -8.95 -10.25
N LYS A 51 7.55 -10.11 -9.60
CA LYS A 51 6.89 -11.27 -10.22
C LYS A 51 5.45 -11.00 -10.62
N THR A 52 4.72 -10.24 -9.79
CA THR A 52 3.35 -9.82 -10.11
C THR A 52 3.35 -8.90 -11.33
N SER A 53 4.22 -7.90 -11.34
CA SER A 53 4.38 -6.98 -12.47
C SER A 53 4.75 -7.71 -13.75
N ASP A 54 5.65 -8.71 -13.70
CA ASP A 54 6.03 -9.52 -14.84
C ASP A 54 4.86 -10.36 -15.37
N VAL A 55 4.05 -10.95 -14.49
CA VAL A 55 2.86 -11.74 -14.89
C VAL A 55 1.77 -10.87 -15.49
N LEU A 56 1.55 -9.67 -14.93
CA LEU A 56 0.60 -8.71 -15.45
C LEU A 56 1.12 -8.00 -16.72
N GLY A 57 2.43 -8.04 -16.96
CA GLY A 57 3.11 -7.37 -18.05
C GLY A 57 3.32 -5.87 -17.80
N SER A 58 4.15 -5.24 -18.65
CA SER A 58 4.45 -3.82 -18.53
C SER A 58 3.18 -2.96 -18.60
N GLN A 59 3.17 -1.92 -17.77
CA GLN A 59 2.03 -1.00 -17.67
C GLN A 59 2.39 0.33 -18.32
N GLN A 60 1.48 0.85 -19.15
CA GLN A 60 1.58 2.24 -19.60
C GLN A 60 1.22 3.16 -18.43
N PHE A 61 2.18 3.95 -18.01
CA PHE A 61 2.05 4.84 -16.87
C PHE A 61 2.53 6.25 -17.19
N TYR A 62 1.89 7.26 -16.60
CA TYR A 62 2.36 8.63 -16.70
C TYR A 62 3.26 8.96 -15.52
N VAL A 63 4.54 9.13 -15.79
CA VAL A 63 5.53 9.59 -14.82
C VAL A 63 5.44 11.12 -14.76
N GLU A 64 5.10 11.66 -13.59
CA GLU A 64 4.75 13.08 -13.43
C GLU A 64 5.94 14.04 -13.52
N LYS A 65 7.16 13.55 -13.27
CA LYS A 65 8.42 14.31 -13.32
C LYS A 65 9.59 13.38 -13.64
N ASN A 66 10.75 13.96 -13.95
CA ASN A 66 11.98 13.17 -14.00
C ASN A 66 12.32 12.68 -12.60
N MET A 67 12.64 11.41 -12.47
CA MET A 67 13.00 10.74 -11.22
C MET A 67 14.37 10.14 -11.39
N GLU A 68 15.33 10.65 -10.67
CA GLU A 68 16.72 10.20 -10.70
C GLU A 68 17.18 9.97 -9.26
N HIS A 69 17.82 8.85 -9.03
CA HIS A 69 18.47 8.54 -7.77
C HIS A 69 19.77 7.80 -8.04
N VAL A 70 20.79 8.13 -7.28
CA VAL A 70 22.09 7.47 -7.30
C VAL A 70 22.29 6.85 -5.93
N ASP A 71 22.48 5.56 -5.90
CA ASP A 71 22.79 4.82 -4.69
C ASP A 71 24.13 5.31 -4.12
N ALA A 72 24.13 5.76 -2.88
CA ALA A 72 25.31 6.35 -2.24
C ALA A 72 26.44 5.34 -1.95
N GLU A 73 26.10 4.05 -1.84
CA GLU A 73 27.08 3.01 -1.54
C GLU A 73 27.76 2.49 -2.81
N THR A 74 26.99 2.29 -3.87
CA THR A 74 27.47 1.71 -5.13
C THR A 74 27.85 2.77 -6.15
N GLY A 75 27.38 4.01 -6.01
CA GLY A 75 27.52 5.08 -7.02
C GLY A 75 26.75 4.81 -8.30
N SER A 76 25.94 3.76 -8.35
CA SER A 76 25.13 3.42 -9.51
C SER A 76 23.79 4.17 -9.52
N LYS A 77 23.31 4.50 -10.71
CA LYS A 77 21.98 5.11 -10.89
C LYS A 77 20.95 3.99 -10.81
N ASP A 78 20.24 3.92 -9.69
CA ASP A 78 19.24 2.89 -9.42
C ASP A 78 17.80 3.33 -9.81
N ILE A 79 17.58 4.63 -10.01
CA ILE A 79 16.34 5.18 -10.56
C ILE A 79 16.69 6.18 -11.68
N ASP A 80 16.14 5.96 -12.87
CA ASP A 80 16.24 6.88 -14.02
C ASP A 80 14.96 6.83 -14.86
N LEU A 81 13.95 7.56 -14.43
CA LEU A 81 12.66 7.63 -15.12
C LEU A 81 12.43 9.05 -15.65
N ARG A 82 12.11 9.15 -16.93
CA ARG A 82 11.78 10.43 -17.57
C ARG A 82 10.31 10.78 -17.38
N ARG A 83 10.01 12.07 -17.33
CA ARG A 83 8.62 12.55 -17.32
C ARG A 83 7.91 12.12 -18.61
N GLY A 84 6.64 11.70 -18.50
CA GLY A 84 5.77 11.38 -19.62
C GLY A 84 5.20 9.97 -19.57
N TYR A 85 4.45 9.62 -20.60
CA TYR A 85 3.91 8.26 -20.75
C TYR A 85 5.01 7.30 -21.17
N GLN A 86 5.15 6.22 -20.43
CA GLN A 86 6.11 5.15 -20.74
C GLN A 86 5.59 3.80 -20.23
N ASN A 87 6.06 2.73 -20.84
CA ASN A 87 5.77 1.39 -20.37
C ASN A 87 6.78 1.04 -19.28
N LEU A 88 6.28 0.88 -18.05
CA LEU A 88 7.10 0.45 -16.93
C LEU A 88 7.11 -1.07 -16.86
N ASP A 89 8.29 -1.66 -17.00
CA ASP A 89 8.55 -3.05 -16.62
C ASP A 89 8.61 -3.18 -15.09
N SER A 90 8.87 -4.38 -14.59
CA SER A 90 8.89 -4.65 -13.15
C SER A 90 9.92 -3.84 -12.38
N ASP A 91 11.12 -3.64 -12.96
CA ASP A 91 12.18 -2.87 -12.31
C ASP A 91 11.88 -1.37 -12.30
N ASN A 92 11.44 -0.82 -13.41
CA ASN A 92 11.06 0.58 -13.53
C ASN A 92 9.79 0.90 -12.72
N ALA A 93 8.85 -0.03 -12.65
CA ALA A 93 7.66 0.09 -11.79
C ALA A 93 8.06 0.14 -10.31
N LEU A 94 8.97 -0.74 -9.87
CA LEU A 94 9.48 -0.72 -8.50
C LEU A 94 10.25 0.58 -8.21
N ALA A 95 11.11 1.02 -9.13
CA ALA A 95 11.83 2.29 -9.04
C ALA A 95 10.87 3.48 -8.88
N TYR A 96 9.80 3.53 -9.67
CA TYR A 96 8.75 4.54 -9.59
C TYR A 96 8.07 4.58 -8.20
N LEU A 97 7.76 3.40 -7.63
CA LEU A 97 7.11 3.29 -6.33
C LEU A 97 8.03 3.60 -5.14
N ARG A 98 9.33 3.42 -5.31
CA ARG A 98 10.34 3.68 -4.27
C ARG A 98 10.84 5.10 -4.27
N TYR A 99 10.75 5.81 -5.39
CA TYR A 99 11.28 7.14 -5.53
C TYR A 99 10.75 8.08 -4.44
N THR A 100 11.67 8.80 -3.80
CA THR A 100 11.38 9.90 -2.88
C THR A 100 12.17 11.12 -3.32
N ASP A 101 11.58 12.31 -3.20
CA ASP A 101 12.27 13.55 -3.48
C ASP A 101 13.38 13.85 -2.47
N GLU A 102 14.29 14.76 -2.84
CA GLU A 102 15.34 15.29 -1.97
C GLU A 102 14.78 15.83 -0.64
N ASN A 103 13.55 16.31 -0.64
CA ASN A 103 12.82 16.76 0.55
C ASN A 103 12.20 15.61 1.36
N ASN A 104 12.53 14.35 1.03
CA ASN A 104 12.02 13.14 1.68
C ASN A 104 10.48 13.10 1.70
N ASP A 105 9.85 13.47 0.58
CA ASP A 105 8.39 13.53 0.45
C ASP A 105 7.76 12.14 0.37
N ASN A 106 7.57 11.54 1.54
CA ASN A 106 6.87 10.27 1.70
C ASN A 106 5.42 10.35 1.18
N PHE A 107 4.81 11.53 1.21
CA PHE A 107 3.44 11.71 0.73
C PHE A 107 3.34 11.48 -0.79
N GLY A 108 4.26 12.05 -1.58
CA GLY A 108 4.32 11.79 -3.02
C GLY A 108 4.53 10.30 -3.34
N ARG A 109 5.33 9.60 -2.52
CA ARG A 109 5.50 8.14 -2.64
C ARG A 109 4.20 7.38 -2.40
N VAL A 110 3.46 7.70 -1.33
CA VAL A 110 2.15 7.07 -1.05
C VAL A 110 1.16 7.31 -2.18
N GLN A 111 1.09 8.53 -2.73
CA GLN A 111 0.22 8.82 -3.87
C GLN A 111 0.59 8.02 -5.13
N ARG A 112 1.89 7.75 -5.36
CA ARG A 112 2.33 6.90 -6.48
C ARG A 112 1.93 5.44 -6.26
N GLN A 113 2.09 4.94 -5.04
CA GLN A 113 1.66 3.59 -4.66
C GLN A 113 0.14 3.42 -4.83
N GLU A 114 -0.66 4.38 -4.40
CA GLU A 114 -2.11 4.39 -4.59
C GLU A 114 -2.50 4.35 -6.07
N ARG A 115 -1.93 5.24 -6.88
CA ARG A 115 -2.19 5.28 -8.34
C ARG A 115 -1.83 3.98 -9.02
N PHE A 116 -0.72 3.37 -8.62
CA PHE A 116 -0.27 2.11 -9.20
C PHE A 116 -1.18 0.95 -8.80
N LEU A 117 -1.58 0.89 -7.53
CA LEU A 117 -2.53 -0.11 -7.04
C LEU A 117 -3.88 0.01 -7.73
N LYS A 118 -4.37 1.24 -7.89
CA LYS A 118 -5.62 1.50 -8.62
C LYS A 118 -5.54 0.98 -10.06
N LEU A 119 -4.46 1.25 -10.76
CA LEU A 119 -4.25 0.76 -12.12
C LEU A 119 -4.26 -0.78 -12.18
N TRP A 120 -3.67 -1.46 -11.22
CA TRP A 120 -3.71 -2.92 -11.15
C TRP A 120 -5.12 -3.45 -10.91
N VAL A 121 -5.85 -2.84 -9.98
CA VAL A 121 -7.24 -3.20 -9.70
C VAL A 121 -8.11 -3.00 -10.93
N ASP A 122 -8.02 -1.84 -11.58
CA ASP A 122 -8.79 -1.51 -12.79
C ASP A 122 -8.52 -2.52 -13.92
N ARG A 123 -7.26 -2.91 -14.10
CA ARG A 123 -6.87 -3.88 -15.11
C ARG A 123 -7.39 -5.27 -14.81
N GLU A 124 -7.28 -5.72 -13.55
CA GLU A 124 -7.76 -7.04 -13.16
C GLU A 124 -9.28 -7.13 -13.21
N GLN A 125 -10.01 -6.03 -13.03
CA GLN A 125 -11.46 -6.01 -13.22
C GLN A 125 -11.86 -6.33 -14.66
N ASP A 126 -11.10 -5.87 -15.65
CA ASP A 126 -11.35 -6.11 -17.07
C ASP A 126 -10.84 -7.49 -17.54
N THR A 127 -10.10 -8.21 -16.69
CA THR A 127 -9.52 -9.52 -17.02
C THR A 127 -10.53 -10.64 -16.77
N TRP A 128 -10.56 -11.64 -17.66
CA TRP A 128 -11.46 -12.78 -17.51
C TRP A 128 -11.13 -13.63 -16.28
N PHE A 129 -12.16 -14.13 -15.58
CA PHE A 129 -12.01 -14.83 -14.30
C PHE A 129 -11.01 -16.00 -14.31
N ILE A 130 -10.94 -16.79 -15.38
CA ILE A 130 -10.00 -17.91 -15.48
C ILE A 130 -8.56 -17.40 -15.49
N THR A 131 -8.27 -16.29 -16.17
CA THR A 131 -6.94 -15.65 -16.20
C THR A 131 -6.57 -15.12 -14.82
N LYS A 132 -7.52 -14.49 -14.12
CA LYS A 132 -7.32 -14.05 -12.72
C LYS A 132 -6.98 -15.20 -11.80
N ALA A 133 -7.75 -16.28 -11.85
CA ALA A 133 -7.51 -17.48 -11.04
C ALA A 133 -6.13 -18.09 -11.32
N TRP A 134 -5.69 -18.08 -12.58
CA TRP A 134 -4.37 -18.54 -12.98
C TRP A 134 -3.26 -17.61 -12.45
N HIS A 135 -3.43 -16.28 -12.53
CA HIS A 135 -2.50 -15.31 -11.95
C HIS A 135 -2.33 -15.55 -10.45
N ILE A 136 -3.43 -15.65 -9.71
CA ILE A 136 -3.42 -15.91 -8.27
C ILE A 136 -2.72 -17.24 -7.97
N TRP A 137 -3.12 -18.32 -8.63
CA TRP A 137 -2.51 -19.64 -8.41
C TRP A 137 -0.99 -19.61 -8.64
N ARG A 138 -0.54 -18.92 -9.69
CA ARG A 138 0.89 -18.80 -10.04
C ARG A 138 1.67 -17.94 -9.06
N LEU A 139 1.06 -16.87 -8.55
CA LEU A 139 1.73 -15.85 -7.74
C LEU A 139 1.60 -16.10 -6.24
N TRP A 140 0.54 -16.81 -5.80
CA TRP A 140 0.18 -16.89 -4.39
C TRP A 140 1.30 -17.44 -3.49
N SER A 141 2.09 -18.37 -3.99
CA SER A 141 3.23 -18.94 -3.25
C SER A 141 4.38 -17.93 -3.00
N HIS A 142 4.34 -16.76 -3.63
CA HIS A 142 5.35 -15.71 -3.46
C HIS A 142 4.95 -14.65 -2.43
N TYR A 143 3.71 -14.72 -1.94
CA TYR A 143 3.21 -13.83 -0.90
C TYR A 143 3.23 -14.51 0.45
N GLU A 144 3.59 -13.75 1.48
CA GLU A 144 3.33 -14.14 2.86
C GLU A 144 1.88 -13.76 3.19
N SER A 145 1.05 -14.75 3.53
CA SER A 145 -0.36 -14.53 3.81
C SER A 145 -0.94 -15.66 4.67
N ASN A 146 -1.94 -15.31 5.47
CA ASN A 146 -2.76 -16.29 6.18
C ASN A 146 -4.03 -16.71 5.40
N ILE A 147 -4.21 -16.20 4.17
CA ILE A 147 -5.35 -16.54 3.31
C ILE A 147 -5.01 -17.81 2.52
N SER A 148 -5.92 -18.77 2.46
CA SER A 148 -5.76 -19.91 1.56
C SER A 148 -5.85 -19.48 0.09
N THR A 149 -5.17 -20.17 -0.82
CA THR A 149 -5.23 -19.89 -2.26
C THR A 149 -6.68 -19.86 -2.79
N TRP A 150 -7.52 -20.76 -2.28
CA TRP A 150 -8.94 -20.81 -2.67
C TRP A 150 -9.74 -19.61 -2.18
N ASP A 151 -9.48 -19.15 -0.98
CA ASP A 151 -10.15 -17.95 -0.45
C ASP A 151 -9.64 -16.69 -1.13
N ALA A 152 -8.35 -16.64 -1.50
CA ALA A 152 -7.81 -15.56 -2.34
C ALA A 152 -8.52 -15.51 -3.70
N ILE A 153 -8.72 -16.65 -4.36
CA ILE A 153 -9.48 -16.71 -5.64
C ILE A 153 -10.92 -16.23 -5.46
N LYS A 154 -11.60 -16.65 -4.38
CA LYS A 154 -12.96 -16.19 -4.07
C LYS A 154 -13.00 -14.68 -3.82
N LEU A 155 -12.06 -14.15 -3.02
CA LEU A 155 -11.94 -12.73 -2.73
C LEU A 155 -11.75 -11.91 -4.00
N MET A 156 -10.82 -12.32 -4.87
CA MET A 156 -10.58 -11.66 -6.15
C MET A 156 -11.79 -11.72 -7.09
N ARG A 157 -12.55 -12.84 -7.04
CA ARG A 157 -13.81 -12.91 -7.78
C ARG A 157 -14.82 -11.88 -7.28
N SER A 158 -14.95 -11.74 -5.96
CA SER A 158 -15.85 -10.75 -5.36
C SER A 158 -15.45 -9.34 -5.74
N ILE A 159 -14.16 -8.99 -5.63
CA ILE A 159 -13.61 -7.68 -6.04
C ILE A 159 -13.87 -7.44 -7.55
N GLY A 160 -13.65 -8.46 -8.39
CA GLY A 160 -13.88 -8.35 -9.82
C GLY A 160 -15.35 -8.24 -10.25
N GLN A 161 -16.29 -8.48 -9.35
CA GLN A 161 -17.73 -8.29 -9.56
C GLN A 161 -18.25 -6.95 -9.03
N MET A 162 -17.40 -6.20 -8.29
CA MET A 162 -17.75 -4.87 -7.82
C MET A 162 -17.70 -3.89 -9.00
N GLU A 163 -18.61 -2.94 -9.01
CA GLU A 163 -18.55 -1.83 -9.96
C GLU A 163 -17.32 -0.96 -9.64
N LYS A 164 -16.66 -0.41 -10.68
CA LYS A 164 -15.42 0.35 -10.53
C LYS A 164 -15.55 1.57 -9.61
N ASP A 165 -16.72 2.15 -9.57
CA ASP A 165 -17.06 3.30 -8.72
C ASP A 165 -17.31 2.94 -7.24
N HIS A 166 -17.37 1.64 -6.90
CA HIS A 166 -17.44 1.19 -5.51
C HIS A 166 -16.06 0.96 -4.86
N ILE A 167 -14.97 1.12 -5.61
CA ILE A 167 -13.62 1.00 -5.05
C ILE A 167 -13.09 2.40 -4.78
N HIS A 168 -13.01 2.76 -3.51
CA HIS A 168 -12.54 4.06 -3.06
C HIS A 168 -11.19 3.94 -2.36
N PHE A 169 -10.32 4.92 -2.61
CA PHE A 169 -9.06 5.07 -1.91
C PHE A 169 -9.14 6.31 -1.02
N TYR A 170 -8.72 6.17 0.22
CA TYR A 170 -8.73 7.24 1.19
C TYR A 170 -7.33 7.45 1.76
N ILE A 171 -6.96 8.71 1.91
CA ILE A 171 -5.79 9.08 2.70
C ILE A 171 -6.28 9.31 4.13
N LEU A 172 -5.61 8.68 5.10
CA LEU A 172 -5.97 8.87 6.50
C LEU A 172 -5.78 10.35 6.88
N PRO A 173 -6.79 10.95 7.55
CA PRO A 173 -6.69 12.31 8.05
C PRO A 173 -5.50 12.51 8.97
N GLY A 174 -4.76 13.59 8.78
CA GLY A 174 -3.57 13.88 9.57
C GLY A 174 -2.81 15.06 9.01
N GLU A 175 -1.68 15.35 9.58
CA GLU A 175 -0.80 16.44 9.19
C GLU A 175 0.66 16.03 9.15
N LYS A 176 1.47 16.81 8.42
CA LYS A 176 2.91 16.61 8.38
C LYS A 176 3.53 17.16 9.67
N GLU A 177 4.19 16.31 10.41
CA GLU A 177 4.94 16.69 11.61
C GLU A 177 6.42 16.37 11.41
N LYS A 178 7.29 17.35 11.75
CA LYS A 178 8.73 17.16 11.66
C LYS A 178 9.29 16.91 13.06
N ILE A 179 9.80 15.71 13.29
CA ILE A 179 10.44 15.29 14.55
C ILE A 179 11.87 14.88 14.23
N ASN A 180 12.87 15.53 14.86
CA ASN A 180 14.30 15.23 14.68
C ASN A 180 14.72 15.19 13.18
N ASP A 181 14.32 16.18 12.41
CA ASP A 181 14.56 16.29 10.96
C ASP A 181 13.90 15.22 10.08
N VAL A 182 13.13 14.31 10.64
CA VAL A 182 12.32 13.33 9.92
C VAL A 182 10.88 13.83 9.82
N VAL A 183 10.31 13.77 8.62
CA VAL A 183 8.91 14.14 8.38
C VAL A 183 8.03 12.92 8.56
N TYR A 184 7.08 13.03 9.49
CA TYR A 184 6.06 12.03 9.77
C TYR A 184 4.70 12.49 9.23
N TRP A 185 3.85 11.54 8.91
CA TRP A 185 2.42 11.75 8.79
C TRP A 185 1.77 11.44 10.13
N HIS A 186 1.43 12.47 10.89
CA HIS A 186 0.74 12.32 12.16
C HIS A 186 -0.74 12.14 11.88
N VAL A 187 -1.21 10.90 12.00
CA VAL A 187 -2.62 10.56 11.79
C VAL A 187 -3.46 11.11 12.95
N ASN A 188 -4.56 11.79 12.64
CA ASN A 188 -5.57 12.13 13.63
C ASN A 188 -6.39 10.87 13.98
N PRO A 189 -6.24 10.27 15.17
CA PRO A 189 -6.86 8.98 15.47
C PRO A 189 -8.39 9.03 15.41
N THR A 190 -8.99 10.12 15.92
CA THR A 190 -10.44 10.28 15.97
C THR A 190 -11.06 10.36 14.58
N GLU A 191 -10.49 11.18 13.72
CA GLU A 191 -10.97 11.32 12.33
C GLU A 191 -10.70 10.07 11.51
N ALA A 192 -9.56 9.42 11.73
CA ALA A 192 -9.20 8.18 11.05
C ALA A 192 -10.14 7.02 11.45
N GLN A 193 -10.46 6.87 12.74
CA GLN A 193 -11.44 5.88 13.22
C GLN A 193 -12.83 6.15 12.65
N ARG A 194 -13.21 7.41 12.56
CA ARG A 194 -14.49 7.83 11.98
C ARG A 194 -14.56 7.50 10.48
N LEU A 195 -13.50 7.83 9.72
CA LEU A 195 -13.40 7.48 8.31
C LEU A 195 -13.51 5.96 8.11
N VAL A 196 -12.77 5.18 8.89
CA VAL A 196 -12.80 3.71 8.84
C VAL A 196 -14.19 3.20 9.21
N GLY A 197 -14.82 3.73 10.25
CA GLY A 197 -16.18 3.36 10.67
C GLY A 197 -17.23 3.60 9.58
N ILE A 198 -17.16 4.72 8.88
CA ILE A 198 -18.04 5.02 7.73
C ILE A 198 -17.77 4.06 6.58
N THR A 199 -16.50 3.85 6.22
CA THR A 199 -16.12 2.95 5.13
C THR A 199 -16.56 1.51 5.39
N MET A 200 -16.52 1.06 6.64
CA MET A 200 -17.00 -0.26 7.06
C MET A 200 -18.51 -0.33 7.29
N GLY A 201 -19.24 0.78 7.13
CA GLY A 201 -20.68 0.85 7.36
C GLY A 201 -21.10 0.74 8.83
N THR A 202 -20.17 0.95 9.77
CA THR A 202 -20.46 0.97 11.22
C THR A 202 -20.90 2.35 11.72
N LEU A 203 -20.64 3.39 10.93
CA LEU A 203 -21.06 4.78 11.16
C LEU A 203 -21.77 5.33 9.93
N ALA A 204 -22.70 6.25 10.15
CA ALA A 204 -23.41 6.91 9.05
C ALA A 204 -22.53 8.00 8.40
N PRO A 205 -22.65 8.25 7.08
CA PRO A 205 -21.89 9.30 6.39
C PRO A 205 -22.17 10.71 6.94
N GLU A 206 -23.34 10.94 7.50
CA GLU A 206 -23.76 12.22 8.11
C GLU A 206 -22.91 12.60 9.34
N ASP A 207 -22.25 11.63 9.94
CA ASP A 207 -21.31 11.84 11.03
C ASP A 207 -19.99 12.54 10.60
N LEU A 208 -19.77 12.82 9.32
CA LEU A 208 -18.62 13.62 8.82
C LEU A 208 -18.81 15.14 8.96
N SER A 209 -19.99 15.62 9.33
CA SER A 209 -20.35 17.06 9.29
C SER A 209 -20.27 17.79 10.65
N GLN A 210 -19.73 17.15 11.69
CA GLN A 210 -19.60 17.77 13.02
C GLN A 210 -18.17 18.06 13.41
#